data_13ce220bd8e9b7adeb073d012b213e88
#
_entry.id   13ce220bd8e9b7adeb073d012b213e88
#
_cell.length_a   1.000
_cell.length_b   1.000
_cell.length_c   1.000
_cell.angle_alpha   90.00
_cell.angle_beta   90.00
_cell.angle_gamma   90.00
#
_symmetry.space_group_name_H-M   'P 1'
#
loop_
_entity.id
_entity.type
_entity.pdbx_description
1 polymer ?
#
loop_
_entity_poly.entity_id
_entity_poly.type
_entity_poly.pdbx_seq_one_letter_code
_entity_poly.pdbx_strand_id
1 'polypeptide(L)'
;MISDIPKVGQKLSDILSEKFTYEDLRARDKISKEKRSLRNLIKEMEDEVLASAGVDSFEEIFKLIFTKLYDELICANDKTAYLKFRNSGDTDFELKEKIQGLFDDAKKKWEGVFSDESKILLSPSHLAVCVSTLQDIKLFNNNLDVVDDAFEYLMSKAQKGEKGQYFTPRYVIDMCVKMMNPTVNDKIIDTACGSSGFTVHSIFKVWKEIRLSKGLEPGEDFTASERTADERDFVRDNVFAIDFDEKTVRVARTLNLIAGDGQTNVLHLNTLDYSRWNEVTKQEDWNDTYNEGFKKLKKLQPKGSSDFSKFHFDLVMANPPFAGDIKEQTILSHYELAKNDKGKWQKKVGRDILFIERNLNFLKPGGRMAVVLPQGRFNNSSDKYIRDFIAERCRILAVVGLHGNVFKPHTGTKTSVLFVQKWDDKLCPQKEDYPIFFATMQKPSKDNSGEKIYVKDGNGEILLDHHNHFIVEHDLYNHDGMTQDGIAEAFVEFAKKEGLSFFQ
;
A
#
# COMPACT_ATOMS: atom_id res chain seq x y z
N MET A 1 -6.88 -16.47 -34.72
CA MET A 1 -7.14 -17.59 -35.64
C MET A 1 -8.50 -18.15 -35.30
N ILE A 2 -9.42 -18.22 -36.21
CA ILE A 2 -10.74 -18.85 -35.99
C ILE A 2 -10.44 -20.35 -35.91
N SER A 3 -10.62 -20.97 -34.75
CA SER A 3 -10.32 -22.38 -34.49
C SER A 3 -11.36 -23.34 -35.09
N ASP A 4 -12.57 -22.83 -35.40
CA ASP A 4 -13.65 -23.62 -35.93
C ASP A 4 -14.51 -22.85 -36.93
N ILE A 5 -15.09 -23.58 -37.91
CA ILE A 5 -16.03 -23.02 -38.84
C ILE A 5 -17.45 -23.14 -38.27
N PRO A 6 -18.29 -22.05 -38.33
CA PRO A 6 -19.65 -22.11 -37.83
C PRO A 6 -20.45 -23.25 -38.43
N LYS A 7 -21.10 -24.07 -37.61
CA LYS A 7 -22.07 -25.06 -38.06
C LYS A 7 -23.37 -24.36 -38.47
N VAL A 8 -24.11 -24.99 -39.38
CA VAL A 8 -25.38 -24.44 -39.86
C VAL A 8 -26.31 -24.12 -38.69
N GLY A 9 -26.68 -22.84 -38.53
CA GLY A 9 -27.49 -22.33 -37.45
C GLY A 9 -26.71 -21.72 -36.27
N GLN A 10 -25.39 -21.78 -36.19
CA GLN A 10 -24.56 -21.07 -35.25
C GLN A 10 -24.24 -19.66 -35.77
N LYS A 11 -24.35 -18.66 -34.88
CA LYS A 11 -23.86 -17.32 -35.20
C LYS A 11 -22.34 -17.26 -35.02
N LEU A 12 -21.68 -16.45 -35.82
CA LEU A 12 -20.23 -16.21 -35.70
C LEU A 12 -19.86 -15.72 -34.29
N SER A 13 -20.75 -14.97 -33.62
CA SER A 13 -20.65 -14.57 -32.23
C SER A 13 -20.55 -15.75 -31.26
N ASP A 14 -21.19 -16.88 -31.55
CA ASP A 14 -21.21 -18.06 -30.65
C ASP A 14 -19.89 -18.84 -30.73
N ILE A 15 -19.11 -18.64 -31.80
CA ILE A 15 -17.79 -19.24 -32.01
C ILE A 15 -16.68 -18.27 -31.58
N LEU A 16 -16.92 -16.97 -31.76
CA LEU A 16 -16.01 -15.91 -31.29
C LEU A 16 -16.17 -15.65 -29.80
N SER A 17 -17.32 -16.03 -29.19
CA SER A 17 -17.46 -16.13 -27.75
C SER A 17 -16.65 -17.35 -27.26
N GLU A 18 -15.33 -17.31 -27.42
CA GLU A 18 -14.45 -18.22 -26.68
C GLU A 18 -14.83 -18.06 -25.22
N LYS A 19 -15.26 -19.18 -24.63
CA LYS A 19 -15.50 -19.31 -23.19
C LYS A 19 -14.16 -19.13 -22.49
N PHE A 20 -13.73 -17.89 -22.32
CA PHE A 20 -12.43 -17.54 -21.80
C PHE A 20 -12.48 -17.53 -20.28
N THR A 21 -11.79 -18.49 -19.67
CA THR A 21 -11.75 -18.70 -18.25
C THR A 21 -10.61 -17.90 -17.59
N TYR A 22 -10.61 -17.85 -16.27
CA TYR A 22 -9.48 -17.28 -15.52
C TYR A 22 -8.18 -18.05 -15.74
N GLU A 23 -8.24 -19.37 -15.90
CA GLU A 23 -7.06 -20.20 -16.23
C GLU A 23 -6.51 -19.89 -17.63
N ASP A 24 -7.38 -19.59 -18.60
CA ASP A 24 -6.94 -19.14 -19.93
C ASP A 24 -6.21 -17.79 -19.84
N LEU A 25 -6.72 -16.86 -19.00
CA LEU A 25 -6.05 -15.59 -18.74
C LEU A 25 -4.69 -15.80 -18.09
N ARG A 26 -4.61 -16.64 -17.07
CA ARG A 26 -3.36 -17.02 -16.41
C ARG A 26 -2.35 -17.61 -17.40
N ALA A 27 -2.80 -18.48 -18.29
CA ALA A 27 -1.97 -19.09 -19.32
C ALA A 27 -1.48 -18.12 -20.41
N ARG A 28 -2.20 -17.00 -20.63
CA ARG A 28 -1.91 -16.01 -21.70
C ARG A 28 -1.43 -14.67 -21.17
N ASP A 29 -1.30 -14.50 -19.87
CA ASP A 29 -0.96 -13.21 -19.23
C ASP A 29 0.28 -12.56 -19.87
N LYS A 30 0.09 -11.36 -20.40
CA LYS A 30 1.14 -10.62 -21.12
C LYS A 30 2.18 -10.02 -20.19
N ILE A 31 1.85 -9.77 -18.92
CA ILE A 31 2.84 -9.26 -17.96
C ILE A 31 3.93 -10.31 -17.76
N SER A 32 3.55 -11.55 -17.48
CA SER A 32 4.51 -12.63 -17.24
C SER A 32 5.20 -13.10 -18.51
N LYS A 33 4.51 -13.14 -19.65
CA LYS A 33 5.07 -13.67 -20.92
C LYS A 33 5.86 -12.66 -21.73
N GLU A 34 5.36 -11.42 -21.84
CA GLU A 34 5.98 -10.37 -22.66
C GLU A 34 6.87 -9.44 -21.84
N LYS A 35 6.98 -9.67 -20.52
CA LYS A 35 7.72 -8.82 -19.58
C LYS A 35 7.29 -7.34 -19.66
N ARG A 36 6.02 -7.08 -19.95
CA ARG A 36 5.44 -5.73 -19.95
C ARG A 36 5.04 -5.33 -18.55
N SER A 37 5.23 -4.05 -18.19
CA SER A 37 4.69 -3.53 -16.94
C SER A 37 3.29 -2.93 -17.17
N LEU A 38 2.39 -3.11 -16.20
CA LEU A 38 1.07 -2.49 -16.22
C LEU A 38 1.18 -0.95 -16.32
N ARG A 39 2.18 -0.37 -15.68
CA ARG A 39 2.51 1.07 -15.79
C ARG A 39 2.72 1.51 -17.24
N ASN A 40 3.49 0.74 -18.03
CA ASN A 40 3.74 1.09 -19.43
C ASN A 40 2.47 1.00 -20.27
N LEU A 41 1.64 0.00 -20.04
CA LEU A 41 0.35 -0.15 -20.72
C LEU A 41 -0.61 1.00 -20.39
N ILE A 42 -0.63 1.44 -19.14
CA ILE A 42 -1.42 2.61 -18.72
C ILE A 42 -0.90 3.87 -19.43
N LYS A 43 0.41 4.04 -19.52
CA LYS A 43 1.00 5.17 -20.25
C LYS A 43 0.63 5.16 -21.74
N GLU A 44 0.68 4.00 -22.39
CA GLU A 44 0.22 3.83 -23.76
C GLU A 44 -1.26 4.23 -23.91
N MET A 45 -2.15 3.76 -23.02
CA MET A 45 -3.56 4.15 -23.02
C MET A 45 -3.77 5.66 -22.81
N GLU A 46 -2.99 6.29 -21.93
CA GLU A 46 -3.05 7.74 -21.73
C GLU A 46 -2.64 8.50 -22.97
N ASP A 47 -1.53 8.11 -23.60
CA ASP A 47 -0.99 8.81 -24.77
C ASP A 47 -1.88 8.61 -26.01
N GLU A 48 -2.44 7.41 -26.22
CA GLU A 48 -3.23 7.08 -27.41
C GLU A 48 -4.70 7.51 -27.33
N VAL A 49 -5.31 7.43 -26.15
CA VAL A 49 -6.77 7.54 -25.99
C VAL A 49 -7.18 8.65 -25.04
N LEU A 50 -6.64 8.63 -23.83
CA LEU A 50 -7.19 9.44 -22.73
C LEU A 50 -6.84 10.92 -22.87
N ALA A 51 -5.71 11.27 -23.50
CA ALA A 51 -5.34 12.65 -23.76
C ALA A 51 -6.36 13.40 -24.62
N SER A 52 -7.09 12.68 -25.49
CA SER A 52 -8.11 13.23 -26.40
C SER A 52 -9.55 13.02 -25.92
N ALA A 53 -9.77 12.21 -24.87
CA ALA A 53 -11.11 11.80 -24.45
C ALA A 53 -11.87 12.87 -23.63
N GLY A 54 -11.17 13.90 -23.11
CA GLY A 54 -11.77 14.97 -22.31
C GLY A 54 -12.30 14.51 -20.93
N VAL A 55 -11.75 13.40 -20.39
CA VAL A 55 -12.11 12.81 -19.10
C VAL A 55 -10.93 12.83 -18.13
N ASP A 56 -11.19 12.66 -16.83
CA ASP A 56 -10.12 12.44 -15.85
C ASP A 56 -9.51 11.03 -16.08
N SER A 57 -8.28 11.00 -16.60
CA SER A 57 -7.57 9.77 -16.92
C SER A 57 -7.40 8.85 -15.71
N PHE A 58 -7.10 9.42 -14.53
CA PHE A 58 -6.98 8.65 -13.30
C PHE A 58 -8.30 7.93 -12.98
N GLU A 59 -9.41 8.67 -12.95
CA GLU A 59 -10.72 8.12 -12.60
C GLU A 59 -11.14 7.02 -13.57
N GLU A 60 -10.97 7.20 -14.87
CA GLU A 60 -11.40 6.21 -15.86
C GLU A 60 -10.54 4.94 -15.81
N ILE A 61 -9.21 5.07 -15.72
CA ILE A 61 -8.34 3.89 -15.58
C ILE A 61 -8.61 3.16 -14.27
N PHE A 62 -8.84 3.91 -13.17
CA PHE A 62 -9.15 3.31 -11.88
C PHE A 62 -10.44 2.50 -11.94
N LYS A 63 -11.50 3.03 -12.57
CA LYS A 63 -12.76 2.29 -12.80
C LYS A 63 -12.53 1.01 -13.60
N LEU A 64 -11.71 1.06 -14.66
CA LEU A 64 -11.43 -0.12 -15.48
C LEU A 64 -10.63 -1.19 -14.73
N ILE A 65 -9.60 -0.80 -13.98
CA ILE A 65 -8.82 -1.72 -13.14
C ILE A 65 -9.72 -2.34 -12.07
N PHE A 66 -10.52 -1.53 -11.39
CA PHE A 66 -11.48 -1.99 -10.37
C PHE A 66 -12.49 -2.99 -10.94
N THR A 67 -13.06 -2.68 -12.10
CA THR A 67 -14.00 -3.57 -12.80
C THR A 67 -13.36 -4.89 -13.20
N LYS A 68 -12.15 -4.83 -13.74
CA LYS A 68 -11.41 -6.00 -14.17
C LYS A 68 -11.02 -6.90 -12.99
N LEU A 69 -10.56 -6.32 -11.90
CA LEU A 69 -10.25 -7.05 -10.67
C LEU A 69 -11.48 -7.80 -10.13
N TYR A 70 -12.64 -7.18 -10.19
CA TYR A 70 -13.90 -7.82 -9.81
C TYR A 70 -14.24 -9.02 -10.70
N ASP A 71 -14.17 -8.86 -12.03
CA ASP A 71 -14.44 -9.93 -12.98
C ASP A 71 -13.49 -11.12 -12.80
N GLU A 72 -12.21 -10.84 -12.63
CA GLU A 72 -11.20 -11.86 -12.37
C GLU A 72 -11.43 -12.57 -11.02
N LEU A 73 -11.79 -11.83 -9.96
CA LEU A 73 -12.10 -12.41 -8.65
C LEU A 73 -13.27 -13.40 -8.73
N ILE A 74 -14.35 -13.04 -9.43
CA ILE A 74 -15.53 -13.91 -9.57
C ILE A 74 -15.15 -15.16 -10.35
N CYS A 75 -14.42 -15.02 -11.46
CA CYS A 75 -14.03 -16.15 -12.30
C CYS A 75 -12.93 -17.04 -11.67
N ALA A 76 -12.06 -16.49 -10.83
CA ALA A 76 -11.10 -17.26 -10.06
C ALA A 76 -11.78 -18.15 -9.00
N ASN A 77 -12.89 -17.67 -8.43
CA ASN A 77 -13.67 -18.41 -7.42
C ASN A 77 -14.66 -19.42 -8.02
N ASP A 78 -15.04 -19.25 -9.27
CA ASP A 78 -15.96 -20.15 -10.00
C ASP A 78 -15.31 -20.60 -11.32
N LYS A 79 -14.75 -21.81 -11.33
CA LYS A 79 -14.09 -22.40 -12.51
C LYS A 79 -15.03 -22.59 -13.72
N THR A 80 -16.35 -22.44 -13.52
CA THR A 80 -17.34 -22.51 -14.59
C THR A 80 -17.69 -21.14 -15.16
N ALA A 81 -17.26 -20.06 -14.51
CA ALA A 81 -17.49 -18.70 -14.95
C ALA A 81 -16.50 -18.28 -16.07
N TYR A 82 -16.96 -17.38 -16.92
CA TYR A 82 -16.17 -16.82 -18.01
C TYR A 82 -15.91 -15.35 -17.80
N LEU A 83 -14.70 -14.91 -18.14
CA LEU A 83 -14.32 -13.51 -18.05
C LEU A 83 -15.13 -12.66 -19.02
N LYS A 84 -15.77 -11.62 -18.49
CA LYS A 84 -16.59 -10.67 -19.24
C LYS A 84 -15.84 -9.38 -19.59
N PHE A 85 -14.74 -9.07 -18.86
CA PHE A 85 -13.92 -7.90 -19.15
C PHE A 85 -13.03 -8.16 -20.39
N ARG A 86 -13.68 -8.31 -21.53
CA ARG A 86 -13.02 -8.49 -22.83
C ARG A 86 -13.99 -8.26 -23.98
N ASN A 87 -13.45 -7.90 -25.13
CA ASN A 87 -14.21 -7.86 -26.38
C ASN A 87 -14.27 -9.28 -26.99
N SER A 88 -15.47 -9.82 -27.08
CA SER A 88 -15.74 -11.17 -27.62
C SER A 88 -16.53 -11.08 -28.95
N GLY A 89 -16.24 -10.06 -29.77
CA GLY A 89 -16.99 -9.77 -30.99
C GLY A 89 -18.16 -8.80 -30.79
N ASP A 90 -18.19 -8.14 -29.63
CA ASP A 90 -19.16 -7.10 -29.32
C ASP A 90 -18.91 -5.86 -30.19
N THR A 91 -19.93 -5.13 -30.56
CA THR A 91 -19.80 -3.76 -31.04
C THR A 91 -19.29 -2.86 -29.90
N ASP A 92 -18.68 -1.73 -30.21
CA ASP A 92 -18.18 -0.80 -29.19
C ASP A 92 -19.25 -0.39 -28.18
N PHE A 93 -20.49 -0.26 -28.63
CA PHE A 93 -21.65 0.10 -27.79
C PHE A 93 -22.03 -1.06 -26.86
N GLU A 94 -22.19 -2.28 -27.37
CA GLU A 94 -22.48 -3.47 -26.57
C GLU A 94 -21.38 -3.74 -25.55
N LEU A 95 -20.12 -3.56 -25.96
CA LEU A 95 -18.98 -3.67 -25.04
C LEU A 95 -19.09 -2.65 -23.90
N LYS A 96 -19.45 -1.39 -24.21
CA LYS A 96 -19.63 -0.35 -23.18
C LYS A 96 -20.72 -0.72 -22.20
N GLU A 97 -21.87 -1.20 -22.64
CA GLU A 97 -22.95 -1.64 -21.76
C GLU A 97 -22.52 -2.82 -20.89
N LYS A 98 -21.81 -3.78 -21.45
CA LYS A 98 -21.28 -4.94 -20.73
C LYS A 98 -20.29 -4.54 -19.63
N ILE A 99 -19.32 -3.67 -19.94
CA ILE A 99 -18.32 -3.21 -18.97
C ILE A 99 -18.93 -2.30 -17.91
N GLN A 100 -19.90 -1.45 -18.27
CA GLN A 100 -20.67 -0.65 -17.30
C GLN A 100 -21.44 -1.55 -16.33
N GLY A 101 -22.08 -2.61 -16.81
CA GLY A 101 -22.77 -3.58 -15.96
C GLY A 101 -21.82 -4.28 -14.98
N LEU A 102 -20.63 -4.68 -15.44
CA LEU A 102 -19.60 -5.23 -14.55
C LEU A 102 -19.12 -4.22 -13.50
N PHE A 103 -18.97 -2.95 -13.88
CA PHE A 103 -18.60 -1.88 -12.95
C PHE A 103 -19.67 -1.66 -11.88
N ASP A 104 -20.95 -1.70 -12.27
CA ASP A 104 -22.06 -1.56 -11.35
C ASP A 104 -22.15 -2.74 -10.37
N ASP A 105 -21.85 -3.95 -10.81
CA ASP A 105 -21.76 -5.13 -9.94
C ASP A 105 -20.54 -5.05 -9.00
N ALA A 106 -19.41 -4.56 -9.49
CA ALA A 106 -18.22 -4.33 -8.68
C ALA A 106 -18.46 -3.30 -7.56
N LYS A 107 -19.18 -2.20 -7.86
CA LYS A 107 -19.57 -1.19 -6.85
C LYS A 107 -20.44 -1.80 -5.74
N LYS A 108 -21.38 -2.67 -6.08
CA LYS A 108 -22.23 -3.38 -5.10
C LYS A 108 -21.41 -4.36 -4.24
N LYS A 109 -20.42 -5.01 -4.82
CA LYS A 109 -19.56 -5.96 -4.10
C LYS A 109 -18.59 -5.25 -3.15
N TRP A 110 -18.03 -4.13 -3.60
CA TRP A 110 -17.00 -3.35 -2.91
C TRP A 110 -17.50 -1.94 -2.61
N GLU A 111 -18.43 -1.85 -1.68
CA GLU A 111 -19.04 -0.59 -1.28
C GLU A 111 -18.01 0.42 -0.75
N GLY A 112 -18.26 1.70 -1.00
CA GLY A 112 -17.47 2.81 -0.48
C GLY A 112 -16.14 3.07 -1.21
N VAL A 113 -15.90 2.46 -2.40
CA VAL A 113 -14.81 2.85 -3.31
C VAL A 113 -15.30 3.86 -4.35
N PHE A 114 -16.47 3.62 -4.91
CA PHE A 114 -17.17 4.54 -5.82
C PHE A 114 -18.59 4.78 -5.33
N SER A 115 -19.12 5.98 -5.59
CA SER A 115 -20.55 6.26 -5.35
C SER A 115 -21.45 5.50 -6.32
N ASP A 116 -22.69 5.28 -5.93
CA ASP A 116 -23.68 4.58 -6.77
C ASP A 116 -23.92 5.28 -8.11
N GLU A 117 -23.78 6.61 -8.15
CA GLU A 117 -23.95 7.42 -9.36
C GLU A 117 -22.75 7.37 -10.31
N SER A 118 -21.61 6.85 -9.85
CA SER A 118 -20.39 6.77 -10.65
C SER A 118 -20.59 5.89 -11.90
N LYS A 119 -20.19 6.41 -13.06
CA LYS A 119 -20.28 5.75 -14.37
C LYS A 119 -18.97 5.85 -15.13
N ILE A 120 -18.74 4.93 -16.05
CA ILE A 120 -17.65 5.00 -17.02
C ILE A 120 -17.99 6.07 -18.06
N LEU A 121 -17.17 7.13 -18.13
CA LEU A 121 -17.41 8.29 -18.99
C LEU A 121 -16.76 8.17 -20.37
N LEU A 122 -15.88 7.20 -20.58
CA LEU A 122 -15.26 6.95 -21.89
C LEU A 122 -16.29 6.76 -22.99
N SER A 123 -16.04 7.28 -24.18
CA SER A 123 -16.83 6.94 -25.37
C SER A 123 -16.74 5.44 -25.66
N PRO A 124 -17.72 4.84 -26.38
CA PRO A 124 -17.67 3.43 -26.73
C PRO A 124 -16.34 3.01 -27.41
N SER A 125 -15.86 3.79 -28.36
CA SER A 125 -14.62 3.51 -29.11
C SER A 125 -13.38 3.64 -28.20
N HIS A 126 -13.28 4.66 -27.35
CA HIS A 126 -12.18 4.82 -26.41
C HIS A 126 -12.15 3.68 -25.38
N LEU A 127 -13.32 3.27 -24.89
CA LEU A 127 -13.42 2.13 -23.99
C LEU A 127 -12.96 0.83 -24.63
N ALA A 128 -13.34 0.59 -25.90
CA ALA A 128 -12.93 -0.61 -26.64
C ALA A 128 -11.39 -0.73 -26.75
N VAL A 129 -10.70 0.37 -26.99
CA VAL A 129 -9.23 0.40 -27.01
C VAL A 129 -8.66 0.07 -25.62
N CYS A 130 -9.15 0.70 -24.56
CA CYS A 130 -8.69 0.45 -23.20
C CYS A 130 -8.94 -1.01 -22.77
N VAL A 131 -10.11 -1.57 -23.08
CA VAL A 131 -10.42 -2.97 -22.79
C VAL A 131 -9.49 -3.90 -23.56
N SER A 132 -9.24 -3.64 -24.84
CA SER A 132 -8.33 -4.46 -25.66
C SER A 132 -6.91 -4.46 -25.13
N THR A 133 -6.44 -3.35 -24.56
CA THR A 133 -5.12 -3.24 -23.91
C THR A 133 -5.05 -4.06 -22.63
N LEU A 134 -6.10 -4.05 -21.81
CA LEU A 134 -6.12 -4.68 -20.49
C LEU A 134 -6.64 -6.13 -20.47
N GLN A 135 -7.43 -6.57 -21.46
CA GLN A 135 -8.15 -7.85 -21.41
C GLN A 135 -7.26 -9.09 -21.22
N ASP A 136 -6.03 -9.05 -21.75
CA ASP A 136 -5.08 -10.18 -21.67
C ASP A 136 -4.01 -9.99 -20.57
N ILE A 137 -4.28 -9.09 -19.62
CA ILE A 137 -3.45 -8.82 -18.45
C ILE A 137 -4.12 -9.44 -17.24
N LYS A 138 -3.43 -10.29 -16.49
CA LYS A 138 -3.91 -10.81 -15.21
C LYS A 138 -3.61 -9.79 -14.11
N LEU A 139 -4.62 -9.30 -13.41
CA LEU A 139 -4.48 -8.37 -12.27
C LEU A 139 -4.71 -9.06 -10.92
N PHE A 140 -5.74 -9.87 -10.84
CA PHE A 140 -6.09 -10.58 -9.60
C PHE A 140 -5.11 -11.74 -9.36
N ASN A 141 -4.66 -11.90 -8.12
CA ASN A 141 -3.60 -12.84 -7.74
C ASN A 141 -2.29 -12.66 -8.55
N ASN A 142 -2.12 -11.52 -9.14
CA ASN A 142 -0.79 -11.07 -9.46
C ASN A 142 -0.13 -10.58 -8.19
N ASN A 143 1.20 -10.53 -8.20
CA ASN A 143 1.88 -9.80 -7.15
C ASN A 143 1.26 -8.40 -7.08
N LEU A 144 0.77 -7.97 -5.91
CA LEU A 144 0.19 -6.64 -5.71
C LEU A 144 1.14 -5.52 -6.17
N ASP A 145 2.43 -5.82 -6.30
CA ASP A 145 3.45 -4.96 -6.86
C ASP A 145 3.09 -4.40 -8.23
N VAL A 146 2.47 -5.19 -9.08
CA VAL A 146 2.08 -4.77 -10.42
C VAL A 146 0.93 -3.75 -10.35
N VAL A 147 -0.06 -4.03 -9.52
CA VAL A 147 -1.24 -3.17 -9.37
C VAL A 147 -0.88 -1.87 -8.65
N ASP A 148 -0.03 -1.95 -7.62
CA ASP A 148 0.40 -0.79 -6.87
C ASP A 148 1.35 0.13 -7.69
N ASP A 149 2.30 -0.43 -8.44
CA ASP A 149 3.17 0.36 -9.35
C ASP A 149 2.32 1.14 -10.39
N ALA A 150 1.22 0.54 -10.82
CA ALA A 150 0.25 1.18 -11.70
C ALA A 150 -0.51 2.31 -11.00
N PHE A 151 -1.00 2.08 -9.79
CA PHE A 151 -1.68 3.10 -9.00
C PHE A 151 -0.72 4.21 -8.55
N GLU A 152 0.50 3.88 -8.16
CA GLU A 152 1.55 4.86 -7.87
C GLU A 152 1.76 5.81 -9.07
N TYR A 153 1.87 5.25 -10.27
CA TYR A 153 2.02 6.03 -11.49
C TYR A 153 0.84 6.97 -11.75
N LEU A 154 -0.39 6.44 -11.64
CA LEU A 154 -1.62 7.22 -11.85
C LEU A 154 -1.75 8.34 -10.81
N MET A 155 -1.50 8.02 -9.53
CA MET A 155 -1.57 9.00 -8.44
C MET A 155 -0.52 10.10 -8.61
N SER A 156 0.71 9.74 -8.99
CA SER A 156 1.78 10.71 -9.19
C SER A 156 1.45 11.74 -10.27
N LYS A 157 0.65 11.37 -11.27
CA LYS A 157 0.15 12.28 -12.30
C LYS A 157 -1.04 13.14 -11.84
N ALA A 158 -1.99 12.53 -11.13
CA ALA A 158 -3.17 13.23 -10.61
C ALA A 158 -2.78 14.33 -9.60
N GLN A 159 -1.70 14.13 -8.86
CA GLN A 159 -1.19 15.04 -7.82
C GLN A 159 -0.13 16.03 -8.32
N LYS A 160 0.01 16.25 -9.64
CA LYS A 160 0.93 17.26 -10.19
C LYS A 160 0.62 18.64 -9.61
N GLY A 161 1.40 19.03 -8.60
CA GLY A 161 1.28 20.33 -7.91
C GLY A 161 1.11 20.24 -6.40
N GLU A 162 0.75 19.11 -5.83
CA GLU A 162 0.72 18.91 -4.39
C GLU A 162 2.09 18.51 -3.87
N LYS A 163 2.67 19.33 -3.00
CA LYS A 163 4.01 19.12 -2.47
C LYS A 163 3.99 18.12 -1.32
N GLY A 164 4.68 16.99 -1.48
CA GLY A 164 5.16 16.20 -0.34
C GLY A 164 4.52 14.84 -0.07
N GLN A 165 3.63 14.33 -0.91
CA GLN A 165 3.21 12.94 -0.85
C GLN A 165 4.09 12.11 -1.80
N TYR A 166 4.77 11.11 -1.27
CA TYR A 166 5.64 10.22 -2.04
C TYR A 166 5.37 8.77 -1.64
N PHE A 167 5.14 7.91 -2.62
CA PHE A 167 5.00 6.49 -2.36
C PHE A 167 6.31 5.89 -1.86
N THR A 168 6.22 5.02 -0.88
CA THR A 168 7.37 4.32 -0.36
C THR A 168 7.74 3.18 -1.29
N PRO A 169 8.95 3.15 -1.85
CA PRO A 169 9.36 2.01 -2.67
C PRO A 169 9.29 0.69 -1.90
N ARG A 170 8.84 -0.38 -2.57
CA ARG A 170 8.58 -1.67 -1.94
C ARG A 170 9.75 -2.26 -1.22
N TYR A 171 10.95 -2.18 -1.80
CA TYR A 171 12.16 -2.67 -1.12
C TYR A 171 12.41 -1.95 0.23
N VAL A 172 11.93 -0.71 0.41
CA VAL A 172 11.96 -0.02 1.70
C VAL A 172 10.87 -0.56 2.63
N ILE A 173 9.67 -0.82 2.09
CA ILE A 173 8.55 -1.41 2.84
C ILE A 173 8.94 -2.81 3.33
N ASP A 174 9.46 -3.67 2.46
CA ASP A 174 9.86 -5.04 2.79
C ASP A 174 10.96 -5.08 3.86
N MET A 175 11.96 -4.19 3.76
CA MET A 175 12.95 -4.02 4.82
C MET A 175 12.26 -3.69 6.15
N CYS A 176 11.35 -2.71 6.18
CA CYS A 176 10.64 -2.33 7.40
C CYS A 176 9.81 -3.48 7.95
N VAL A 177 9.08 -4.21 7.10
CA VAL A 177 8.28 -5.37 7.51
C VAL A 177 9.16 -6.50 8.06
N LYS A 178 10.29 -6.81 7.40
CA LYS A 178 11.28 -7.80 7.90
C LYS A 178 11.85 -7.38 9.26
N MET A 179 12.22 -6.10 9.44
CA MET A 179 12.80 -5.59 10.68
C MET A 179 11.78 -5.44 11.81
N MET A 180 10.52 -5.12 11.50
CA MET A 180 9.46 -4.96 12.51
C MET A 180 8.72 -6.26 12.84
N ASN A 181 8.86 -7.28 12.02
CA ASN A 181 8.37 -8.64 12.25
C ASN A 181 6.91 -8.68 12.75
N PRO A 182 5.92 -8.19 11.95
CA PRO A 182 4.51 -8.27 12.33
C PRO A 182 4.04 -9.71 12.47
N THR A 183 3.18 -9.98 13.45
CA THR A 183 2.61 -11.30 13.76
C THR A 183 1.08 -11.26 13.70
N VAL A 184 0.45 -12.42 13.74
CA VAL A 184 -1.03 -12.56 13.73
C VAL A 184 -1.71 -11.85 14.91
N ASN A 185 -0.98 -11.63 16.01
CA ASN A 185 -1.51 -10.98 17.22
C ASN A 185 -1.38 -9.45 17.19
N ASP A 186 -0.63 -8.89 16.28
CA ASP A 186 -0.38 -7.46 16.22
C ASP A 186 -1.55 -6.68 15.64
N LYS A 187 -1.95 -5.60 16.31
CA LYS A 187 -2.77 -4.54 15.73
C LYS A 187 -1.85 -3.55 15.02
N ILE A 188 -2.03 -3.40 13.73
CA ILE A 188 -1.14 -2.67 12.82
C ILE A 188 -1.87 -1.45 12.28
N ILE A 189 -1.18 -0.31 12.20
CA ILE A 189 -1.70 0.88 11.55
C ILE A 189 -0.62 1.60 10.73
N ASP A 190 -1.04 2.08 9.56
CA ASP A 190 -0.35 3.11 8.79
C ASP A 190 -1.15 4.41 8.88
N THR A 191 -0.54 5.47 9.40
CA THR A 191 -1.20 6.74 9.69
C THR A 191 -1.12 7.77 8.58
N ALA A 192 -0.42 7.45 7.49
CA ALA A 192 -0.29 8.22 6.26
C ALA A 192 -0.11 7.24 5.11
N CYS A 193 -1.15 6.42 4.87
CA CYS A 193 -0.99 5.12 4.23
C CYS A 193 -0.67 5.18 2.72
N GLY A 194 -0.90 6.31 2.06
CA GLY A 194 -0.73 6.35 0.62
C GLY A 194 -1.51 5.20 -0.05
N SER A 195 -0.85 4.41 -0.87
CA SER A 195 -1.42 3.20 -1.48
C SER A 195 -1.54 1.99 -0.54
N SER A 196 -1.31 2.15 0.76
CA SER A 196 -1.34 1.06 1.76
C SER A 196 -0.21 0.03 1.67
N GLY A 197 0.94 0.39 1.11
CA GLY A 197 2.05 -0.54 0.94
C GLY A 197 2.48 -1.22 2.24
N PHE A 198 2.66 -0.48 3.35
CA PHE A 198 3.04 -1.06 4.64
C PHE A 198 2.01 -2.06 5.17
N THR A 199 0.71 -1.75 5.07
CA THR A 199 -0.34 -2.65 5.56
C THR A 199 -0.44 -3.90 4.71
N VAL A 200 -0.41 -3.78 3.41
CA VAL A 200 -0.51 -4.89 2.46
C VAL A 200 0.66 -5.87 2.61
N HIS A 201 1.91 -5.38 2.67
CA HIS A 201 3.08 -6.24 2.86
C HIS A 201 3.11 -6.91 4.24
N SER A 202 2.59 -6.22 5.28
CA SER A 202 2.38 -6.83 6.59
C SER A 202 1.35 -7.96 6.55
N ILE A 203 0.26 -7.78 5.79
CA ILE A 203 -0.76 -8.81 5.58
C ILE A 203 -0.12 -10.06 4.96
N PHE A 204 0.66 -9.92 3.90
CA PHE A 204 1.28 -11.07 3.24
C PHE A 204 2.29 -11.80 4.13
N LYS A 205 3.10 -11.05 4.86
CA LYS A 205 4.05 -11.64 5.81
C LYS A 205 3.32 -12.48 6.87
N VAL A 206 2.25 -11.95 7.45
CA VAL A 206 1.47 -12.66 8.47
C VAL A 206 0.70 -13.83 7.88
N TRP A 207 0.13 -13.71 6.69
CA TRP A 207 -0.51 -14.83 6.01
C TRP A 207 0.45 -15.98 5.72
N LYS A 208 1.67 -15.69 5.26
CA LYS A 208 2.72 -16.70 5.09
C LYS A 208 2.96 -17.46 6.38
N GLU A 209 3.02 -16.79 7.52
CA GLU A 209 3.19 -17.43 8.83
C GLU A 209 1.97 -18.25 9.26
N ILE A 210 0.75 -17.73 9.09
CA ILE A 210 -0.49 -18.47 9.38
C ILE A 210 -0.51 -19.78 8.60
N ARG A 211 -0.19 -19.76 7.31
CA ARG A 211 -0.15 -20.94 6.44
C ARG A 211 0.91 -21.94 6.88
N LEU A 212 2.13 -21.49 7.10
CA LEU A 212 3.22 -22.35 7.57
C LEU A 212 2.89 -23.00 8.91
N SER A 213 2.27 -22.28 9.85
CA SER A 213 1.84 -22.83 11.15
C SER A 213 0.78 -23.92 11.02
N LYS A 214 0.03 -23.94 9.93
CA LYS A 214 -0.99 -24.97 9.61
C LYS A 214 -0.47 -26.07 8.69
N GLY A 215 0.82 -26.06 8.35
CA GLY A 215 1.42 -27.02 7.40
C GLY A 215 0.91 -26.85 5.96
N LEU A 216 0.39 -25.66 5.62
CA LEU A 216 -0.02 -25.31 4.27
C LEU A 216 1.16 -24.64 3.56
N GLU A 217 1.33 -24.96 2.28
CA GLU A 217 2.29 -24.23 1.45
C GLU A 217 1.91 -22.76 1.39
N PRO A 218 2.88 -21.83 1.50
CA PRO A 218 2.65 -20.43 1.17
C PRO A 218 2.35 -20.38 -0.33
N GLY A 219 1.06 -20.39 -0.69
CA GLY A 219 0.64 -20.36 -2.09
C GLY A 219 1.13 -19.09 -2.77
N GLU A 220 1.58 -19.22 -4.00
CA GLU A 220 1.97 -18.08 -4.83
C GLU A 220 0.76 -17.26 -5.28
N ASP A 221 -0.40 -17.92 -5.41
CA ASP A 221 -1.67 -17.34 -5.86
C ASP A 221 -2.73 -17.51 -4.77
N PHE A 222 -2.98 -16.46 -3.98
CA PHE A 222 -4.07 -16.46 -3.01
C PHE A 222 -5.38 -16.06 -3.67
N THR A 223 -6.22 -17.02 -3.99
CA THR A 223 -7.62 -16.72 -4.31
C THR A 223 -8.38 -16.42 -3.01
N ALA A 224 -9.38 -15.53 -3.07
CA ALA A 224 -10.19 -15.23 -1.89
C ALA A 224 -10.92 -16.49 -1.33
N SER A 225 -11.18 -17.49 -2.18
CA SER A 225 -11.77 -18.78 -1.80
C SER A 225 -10.81 -19.73 -1.05
N GLU A 226 -9.51 -19.54 -1.21
CA GLU A 226 -8.48 -20.38 -0.59
C GLU A 226 -7.97 -19.83 0.74
N ARG A 227 -8.43 -18.64 1.13
CA ARG A 227 -8.03 -18.01 2.38
C ARG A 227 -8.70 -18.68 3.58
N THR A 228 -7.90 -18.98 4.57
CA THR A 228 -8.41 -19.50 5.83
C THR A 228 -9.19 -18.42 6.60
N ALA A 229 -10.01 -18.83 7.57
CA ALA A 229 -10.71 -17.89 8.44
C ALA A 229 -9.72 -16.97 9.17
N ASP A 230 -8.60 -17.49 9.67
CA ASP A 230 -7.60 -16.74 10.41
C ASP A 230 -6.92 -15.66 9.54
N GLU A 231 -6.68 -15.95 8.24
CA GLU A 231 -6.16 -14.97 7.29
C GLU A 231 -7.12 -13.79 7.09
N ARG A 232 -8.43 -14.09 6.93
CA ARG A 232 -9.47 -13.06 6.79
C ARG A 232 -9.67 -12.28 8.09
N ASP A 233 -9.75 -12.98 9.22
CA ASP A 233 -9.95 -12.38 10.54
C ASP A 233 -8.80 -11.45 10.90
N PHE A 234 -7.56 -11.81 10.56
CA PHE A 234 -6.40 -10.94 10.76
C PHE A 234 -6.57 -9.59 10.04
N VAL A 235 -6.89 -9.61 8.76
CA VAL A 235 -7.07 -8.37 7.98
C VAL A 235 -8.23 -7.54 8.53
N ARG A 236 -9.38 -8.19 8.76
CA ARG A 236 -10.60 -7.52 9.23
C ARG A 236 -10.44 -6.86 10.58
N ASP A 237 -9.72 -7.48 11.50
CA ASP A 237 -9.71 -7.07 12.90
C ASP A 237 -8.40 -6.41 13.35
N ASN A 238 -7.30 -6.59 12.60
CA ASN A 238 -5.97 -6.21 13.05
C ASN A 238 -5.29 -5.15 12.19
N VAL A 239 -5.73 -4.92 10.95
CA VAL A 239 -5.04 -4.04 10.02
C VAL A 239 -5.83 -2.77 9.78
N PHE A 240 -5.19 -1.61 9.99
CA PHE A 240 -5.81 -0.29 9.88
C PHE A 240 -4.94 0.64 9.03
N ALA A 241 -5.57 1.60 8.38
CA ALA A 241 -4.88 2.65 7.64
C ALA A 241 -5.66 3.96 7.68
N ILE A 242 -4.96 5.08 7.65
CA ILE A 242 -5.56 6.42 7.58
C ILE A 242 -4.83 7.21 6.51
N ASP A 243 -5.58 7.93 5.69
CA ASP A 243 -5.03 8.98 4.83
C ASP A 243 -5.99 10.16 4.75
N PHE A 244 -5.44 11.32 4.40
CA PHE A 244 -6.18 12.57 4.27
C PHE A 244 -6.74 12.79 2.85
N ASP A 245 -6.07 12.23 1.84
CA ASP A 245 -6.47 12.37 0.45
C ASP A 245 -7.50 11.31 0.06
N GLU A 246 -8.67 11.74 -0.41
CA GLU A 246 -9.78 10.84 -0.75
C GLU A 246 -9.45 9.88 -1.90
N LYS A 247 -8.75 10.34 -2.94
CA LYS A 247 -8.34 9.48 -4.07
C LYS A 247 -7.40 8.39 -3.59
N THR A 248 -6.44 8.77 -2.76
CA THR A 248 -5.49 7.85 -2.12
C THR A 248 -6.20 6.81 -1.25
N VAL A 249 -7.17 7.24 -0.42
CA VAL A 249 -8.00 6.34 0.40
C VAL A 249 -8.76 5.33 -0.45
N ARG A 250 -9.33 5.74 -1.57
CA ARG A 250 -10.05 4.82 -2.47
C ARG A 250 -9.14 3.75 -3.07
N VAL A 251 -7.92 4.14 -3.50
CA VAL A 251 -6.90 3.18 -3.96
C VAL A 251 -6.51 2.23 -2.84
N ALA A 252 -6.17 2.76 -1.67
CA ALA A 252 -5.80 1.96 -0.51
C ALA A 252 -6.91 0.98 -0.09
N ARG A 253 -8.18 1.42 -0.10
CA ARG A 253 -9.34 0.54 0.13
C ARG A 253 -9.40 -0.57 -0.90
N THR A 254 -9.24 -0.26 -2.18
CA THR A 254 -9.27 -1.27 -3.25
C THR A 254 -8.19 -2.33 -3.05
N LEU A 255 -6.95 -1.92 -2.76
CA LEU A 255 -5.85 -2.86 -2.51
C LEU A 255 -6.09 -3.72 -1.27
N ASN A 256 -6.60 -3.13 -0.19
CA ASN A 256 -6.95 -3.88 1.01
C ASN A 256 -8.16 -4.82 0.79
N LEU A 257 -9.14 -4.42 -0.06
CA LEU A 257 -10.27 -5.28 -0.45
C LEU A 257 -9.81 -6.51 -1.24
N ILE A 258 -8.86 -6.31 -2.16
CA ILE A 258 -8.25 -7.41 -2.93
C ILE A 258 -7.45 -8.33 -2.00
N ALA A 259 -6.70 -7.75 -1.07
CA ALA A 259 -5.97 -8.49 -0.05
C ALA A 259 -6.90 -9.15 0.98
N GLY A 260 -8.05 -8.59 1.30
CA GLY A 260 -8.95 -9.01 2.38
C GLY A 260 -10.24 -9.69 1.93
N ASP A 261 -11.27 -9.53 2.74
CA ASP A 261 -12.60 -10.13 2.59
C ASP A 261 -13.71 -9.10 2.26
N GLY A 262 -13.33 -7.93 1.85
CA GLY A 262 -14.27 -6.87 1.47
C GLY A 262 -14.60 -5.86 2.56
N GLN A 263 -14.08 -6.04 3.79
CA GLN A 263 -14.23 -5.03 4.85
C GLN A 263 -12.89 -4.43 5.20
N THR A 264 -12.72 -3.15 4.91
CA THR A 264 -11.45 -2.48 5.15
C THR A 264 -11.54 -1.44 6.26
N ASN A 265 -10.51 -1.40 7.12
CA ASN A 265 -10.31 -0.35 8.11
C ASN A 265 -9.44 0.78 7.57
N VAL A 266 -9.51 1.07 6.27
CA VAL A 266 -8.89 2.24 5.65
C VAL A 266 -9.85 3.42 5.78
N LEU A 267 -9.43 4.47 6.48
CA LEU A 267 -10.28 5.59 6.88
C LEU A 267 -9.81 6.90 6.25
N HIS A 268 -10.74 7.67 5.71
CA HIS A 268 -10.50 9.03 5.23
C HIS A 268 -10.57 10.02 6.41
N LEU A 269 -9.42 10.34 7.01
CA LEU A 269 -9.31 11.22 8.17
C LEU A 269 -7.99 12.01 8.12
N ASN A 270 -8.00 13.23 8.65
CA ASN A 270 -6.77 13.95 8.92
C ASN A 270 -6.14 13.41 10.22
N THR A 271 -5.05 12.65 10.10
CA THR A 271 -4.35 12.06 11.24
C THR A 271 -3.87 13.09 12.24
N LEU A 272 -3.44 14.27 11.80
CA LEU A 272 -2.93 15.33 12.67
C LEU A 272 -4.03 16.15 13.31
N ASP A 273 -5.20 16.31 12.69
CA ASP A 273 -6.33 17.08 13.21
C ASP A 273 -7.40 16.18 13.84
N TYR A 274 -6.97 15.37 14.81
CA TYR A 274 -7.85 14.40 15.46
C TYR A 274 -8.94 15.03 16.32
N SER A 275 -8.79 16.29 16.69
CA SER A 275 -9.81 17.03 17.45
C SER A 275 -11.12 17.18 16.68
N ARG A 276 -11.04 17.22 15.35
CA ARG A 276 -12.20 17.31 14.45
C ARG A 276 -12.81 15.98 14.03
N TRP A 277 -12.25 14.85 14.46
CA TRP A 277 -12.78 13.55 14.06
C TRP A 277 -14.23 13.33 14.45
N ASN A 278 -14.65 13.82 15.64
CA ASN A 278 -16.06 13.78 16.06
C ASN A 278 -17.00 14.57 15.12
N GLU A 279 -16.51 15.61 14.48
CA GLU A 279 -17.27 16.41 13.53
C GLU A 279 -17.35 15.70 12.16
N VAL A 280 -16.21 15.27 11.66
CA VAL A 280 -16.09 14.59 10.35
C VAL A 280 -16.90 13.29 10.33
N THR A 281 -16.79 12.47 11.38
CA THR A 281 -17.42 11.15 11.43
C THR A 281 -18.93 11.18 11.65
N LYS A 282 -19.53 12.35 11.83
CA LYS A 282 -20.99 12.56 11.87
C LYS A 282 -21.58 12.91 10.50
N GLN A 283 -20.76 13.24 9.51
CA GLN A 283 -21.22 13.49 8.17
C GLN A 283 -21.81 12.20 7.59
N GLU A 284 -22.97 12.27 6.96
CA GLU A 284 -23.75 11.11 6.48
C GLU A 284 -22.91 10.27 5.51
N ASP A 285 -22.40 10.89 4.45
CA ASP A 285 -21.59 10.22 3.42
C ASP A 285 -20.33 9.53 4.01
N TRP A 286 -19.68 10.20 4.97
CA TRP A 286 -18.52 9.64 5.66
C TRP A 286 -18.91 8.44 6.51
N ASN A 287 -20.01 8.58 7.26
CA ASN A 287 -20.49 7.53 8.16
C ASN A 287 -20.92 6.28 7.39
N ASP A 288 -21.61 6.44 6.28
CA ASP A 288 -22.06 5.32 5.44
C ASP A 288 -20.88 4.50 4.91
N THR A 289 -19.77 5.17 4.57
CA THR A 289 -18.59 4.51 3.99
C THR A 289 -17.65 3.93 5.03
N TYR A 290 -17.41 4.63 6.16
CA TYR A 290 -16.25 4.35 7.03
C TYR A 290 -16.61 3.92 8.45
N ASN A 291 -17.88 3.94 8.84
CA ASN A 291 -18.34 3.75 10.22
C ASN A 291 -17.89 2.42 10.83
N GLU A 292 -17.93 1.32 10.08
CA GLU A 292 -17.55 0.00 10.61
C GLU A 292 -16.07 -0.06 10.98
N GLY A 293 -15.18 0.42 10.12
CA GLY A 293 -13.75 0.53 10.43
C GLY A 293 -13.49 1.50 11.59
N PHE A 294 -14.21 2.62 11.63
CA PHE A 294 -14.08 3.59 12.72
C PHE A 294 -14.56 3.06 14.06
N LYS A 295 -15.64 2.28 14.11
CA LYS A 295 -16.08 1.58 15.33
C LYS A 295 -15.00 0.65 15.87
N LYS A 296 -14.30 -0.06 14.98
CA LYS A 296 -13.18 -0.93 15.36
C LYS A 296 -11.99 -0.11 15.87
N LEU A 297 -11.63 0.98 15.19
CA LEU A 297 -10.58 1.89 15.63
C LEU A 297 -10.84 2.44 17.04
N LYS A 298 -12.08 2.85 17.34
CA LYS A 298 -12.46 3.35 18.67
C LYS A 298 -12.26 2.32 19.78
N LYS A 299 -12.40 1.03 19.52
CA LYS A 299 -12.15 -0.02 20.51
C LYS A 299 -10.68 -0.12 20.94
N LEU A 300 -9.77 0.47 20.16
CA LEU A 300 -8.34 0.51 20.45
C LEU A 300 -7.92 1.75 21.26
N GLN A 301 -8.85 2.59 21.65
CA GLN A 301 -8.57 3.69 22.57
C GLN A 301 -8.30 3.17 24.00
N PRO A 302 -7.49 3.88 24.81
CA PRO A 302 -7.35 3.61 26.24
C PRO A 302 -8.72 3.65 26.93
N LYS A 303 -8.95 2.78 27.91
CA LYS A 303 -10.19 2.78 28.70
C LYS A 303 -10.40 4.15 29.35
N GLY A 304 -11.60 4.71 29.16
CA GLY A 304 -11.97 6.02 29.71
C GLY A 304 -11.49 7.23 28.90
N SER A 305 -10.83 7.01 27.75
CA SER A 305 -10.50 8.11 26.84
C SER A 305 -11.78 8.63 26.17
N SER A 306 -11.91 9.97 26.13
CA SER A 306 -13.03 10.67 25.47
C SER A 306 -12.60 11.34 24.17
N ASP A 307 -11.32 11.34 23.86
CA ASP A 307 -10.74 11.94 22.65
C ASP A 307 -9.96 10.93 21.83
N PHE A 308 -9.53 11.33 20.64
CA PHE A 308 -8.76 10.49 19.70
C PHE A 308 -7.26 10.75 19.81
N SER A 309 -6.76 11.26 20.93
CA SER A 309 -5.35 11.57 21.12
C SER A 309 -4.47 10.31 21.16
N LYS A 310 -4.94 9.23 21.79
CA LYS A 310 -4.18 8.00 22.03
C LYS A 310 -4.92 6.76 21.60
N PHE A 311 -4.14 5.75 21.16
CA PHE A 311 -4.61 4.42 20.80
C PHE A 311 -3.64 3.34 21.33
N HIS A 312 -3.99 2.07 21.15
CA HIS A 312 -3.22 0.91 21.62
C HIS A 312 -2.88 -0.04 20.45
N PHE A 313 -2.08 0.42 19.50
CA PHE A 313 -1.54 -0.41 18.43
C PHE A 313 -0.23 -1.06 18.85
N ASP A 314 0.01 -2.26 18.33
CA ASP A 314 1.25 -3.01 18.49
C ASP A 314 2.35 -2.49 17.54
N LEU A 315 1.94 -2.13 16.34
CA LEU A 315 2.85 -1.72 15.28
C LEU A 315 2.30 -0.51 14.51
N VAL A 316 3.13 0.50 14.38
CA VAL A 316 2.91 1.64 13.47
C VAL A 316 4.00 1.64 12.42
N MET A 317 3.63 1.66 11.14
CA MET A 317 4.57 1.91 10.05
C MET A 317 4.01 3.02 9.18
N ALA A 318 4.82 4.03 8.86
CA ALA A 318 4.35 5.18 8.10
C ALA A 318 5.47 5.89 7.35
N ASN A 319 5.11 6.47 6.22
CA ASN A 319 5.92 7.44 5.49
C ASN A 319 5.16 8.77 5.40
N PRO A 320 5.19 9.59 6.47
CA PRO A 320 4.45 10.86 6.49
C PRO A 320 5.02 11.87 5.48
N PRO A 321 4.21 12.84 5.05
CA PRO A 321 4.67 13.87 4.11
C PRO A 321 5.82 14.70 4.69
N PHE A 322 6.93 14.84 3.92
CA PHE A 322 8.14 15.55 4.34
C PHE A 322 8.05 17.07 4.19
N ALA A 323 7.13 17.55 3.36
CA ALA A 323 6.97 18.96 3.05
C ALA A 323 5.66 19.51 3.60
N GLY A 324 5.69 20.82 3.85
CA GLY A 324 4.55 21.56 4.37
C GLY A 324 4.60 21.73 5.88
N ASP A 325 4.23 22.93 6.31
CA ASP A 325 4.15 23.30 7.72
C ASP A 325 2.68 23.41 8.13
N ILE A 326 2.35 22.93 9.32
CA ILE A 326 1.09 23.23 10.00
C ILE A 326 1.25 24.59 10.69
N LYS A 327 0.30 25.48 10.46
CA LYS A 327 0.25 26.83 11.03
C LYS A 327 -0.98 27.04 11.91
N GLU A 328 -1.96 26.17 11.78
CA GLU A 328 -3.23 26.19 12.51
C GLU A 328 -2.97 25.95 13.98
N GLN A 329 -3.16 26.99 14.80
CA GLN A 329 -2.93 26.90 16.25
C GLN A 329 -3.87 25.92 16.93
N THR A 330 -5.05 25.70 16.37
CA THR A 330 -6.01 24.69 16.84
C THR A 330 -5.41 23.27 16.76
N ILE A 331 -4.62 22.97 15.72
CA ILE A 331 -3.91 21.71 15.60
C ILE A 331 -2.66 21.70 16.47
N LEU A 332 -1.81 22.74 16.34
CA LEU A 332 -0.53 22.82 17.07
C LEU A 332 -0.69 22.71 18.59
N SER A 333 -1.77 23.25 19.15
CA SER A 333 -2.04 23.20 20.59
C SER A 333 -2.18 21.80 21.18
N HIS A 334 -2.38 20.79 20.34
CA HIS A 334 -2.51 19.39 20.74
C HIS A 334 -1.18 18.62 20.77
N TYR A 335 -0.06 19.25 20.35
CA TYR A 335 1.22 18.58 20.19
C TYR A 335 2.31 19.21 21.07
N GLU A 336 3.02 18.38 21.80
CA GLU A 336 4.15 18.80 22.63
C GLU A 336 5.32 19.25 21.72
N LEU A 337 5.58 18.55 20.62
CA LEU A 337 6.60 18.90 19.62
C LEU A 337 6.27 20.19 18.84
N ALA A 338 5.10 20.78 19.04
CA ALA A 338 4.80 22.13 18.55
C ALA A 338 5.42 23.24 19.41
N LYS A 339 6.04 22.90 20.56
CA LYS A 339 6.86 23.79 21.36
C LYS A 339 8.33 23.64 20.96
N ASN A 340 9.08 24.71 21.04
CA ASN A 340 10.52 24.66 20.87
C ASN A 340 11.23 24.15 22.16
N ASP A 341 12.56 24.05 22.12
CA ASP A 341 13.44 23.68 23.24
C ASP A 341 13.25 24.51 24.52
N LYS A 342 12.72 25.73 24.38
CA LYS A 342 12.40 26.65 25.49
C LYS A 342 10.94 26.55 25.95
N GLY A 343 10.18 25.56 25.49
CA GLY A 343 8.77 25.36 25.84
C GLY A 343 7.79 26.40 25.25
N LYS A 344 8.25 27.25 24.29
CA LYS A 344 7.40 28.25 23.64
C LYS A 344 6.74 27.68 22.38
N TRP A 345 5.46 27.96 22.21
CA TRP A 345 4.71 27.60 21.00
C TRP A 345 5.35 28.19 19.74
N GLN A 346 5.54 27.34 18.75
CA GLN A 346 6.01 27.72 17.44
C GLN A 346 4.85 28.20 16.58
N LYS A 347 5.11 29.16 15.69
CA LYS A 347 4.09 29.68 14.76
C LYS A 347 3.78 28.71 13.64
N LYS A 348 4.69 27.79 13.36
CA LYS A 348 4.59 26.75 12.34
C LYS A 348 5.49 25.59 12.67
N VAL A 349 5.08 24.37 12.34
CA VAL A 349 5.84 23.13 12.59
C VAL A 349 5.70 22.22 11.37
N GLY A 350 6.78 21.57 10.98
CA GLY A 350 6.77 20.59 9.89
C GLY A 350 5.81 19.43 10.18
N ARG A 351 5.08 19.01 9.16
CA ARG A 351 4.12 17.88 9.30
C ARG A 351 4.81 16.62 9.83
N ASP A 352 5.97 16.29 9.30
CA ASP A 352 6.76 15.11 9.69
C ASP A 352 7.11 15.12 11.19
N ILE A 353 7.36 16.29 11.79
CA ILE A 353 7.63 16.42 13.24
C ILE A 353 6.38 16.06 14.05
N LEU A 354 5.21 16.58 13.65
CA LEU A 354 3.95 16.28 14.34
C LEU A 354 3.55 14.81 14.18
N PHE A 355 3.85 14.21 13.02
CA PHE A 355 3.63 12.78 12.80
C PHE A 355 4.48 11.89 13.72
N ILE A 356 5.70 12.31 14.13
CA ILE A 356 6.49 11.58 15.12
C ILE A 356 5.71 11.42 16.42
N GLU A 357 5.24 12.52 16.99
CA GLU A 357 4.45 12.49 18.23
C GLU A 357 3.14 11.74 18.04
N ARG A 358 2.43 12.01 16.93
CA ARG A 358 1.16 11.37 16.65
C ARG A 358 1.29 9.85 16.54
N ASN A 359 2.29 9.35 15.84
CA ASN A 359 2.56 7.93 15.70
C ASN A 359 2.90 7.27 17.04
N LEU A 360 3.69 7.93 17.89
CA LEU A 360 3.96 7.44 19.24
C LEU A 360 2.69 7.40 20.11
N ASN A 361 1.75 8.31 19.88
CA ASN A 361 0.45 8.31 20.56
C ASN A 361 -0.50 7.20 20.08
N PHE A 362 -0.27 6.64 18.87
CA PHE A 362 -0.98 5.45 18.42
C PHE A 362 -0.44 4.16 19.08
N LEU A 363 0.82 4.13 19.52
CA LEU A 363 1.42 2.94 20.11
C LEU A 363 1.00 2.70 21.56
N LYS A 364 0.69 1.45 21.87
CA LYS A 364 0.62 0.98 23.27
C LYS A 364 2.03 0.91 23.89
N PRO A 365 2.17 0.84 25.23
CA PRO A 365 3.43 0.44 25.84
C PRO A 365 3.96 -0.88 25.23
N GLY A 366 5.27 -0.95 24.97
CA GLY A 366 5.89 -2.10 24.30
C GLY A 366 5.65 -2.19 22.78
N GLY A 367 4.77 -1.37 22.23
CA GLY A 367 4.52 -1.28 20.78
C GLY A 367 5.72 -0.69 20.04
N ARG A 368 5.83 -1.02 18.76
CA ARG A 368 6.98 -0.66 17.91
C ARG A 368 6.59 0.14 16.68
N MET A 369 7.52 0.95 16.17
CA MET A 369 7.29 1.84 15.04
C MET A 369 8.46 1.82 14.07
N ALA A 370 8.15 1.83 12.78
CA ALA A 370 9.06 2.21 11.71
C ALA A 370 8.51 3.45 10.99
N VAL A 371 9.28 4.52 10.93
CA VAL A 371 8.85 5.76 10.28
C VAL A 371 9.94 6.33 9.39
N VAL A 372 9.56 6.68 8.16
CA VAL A 372 10.46 7.35 7.20
C VAL A 372 10.48 8.84 7.50
N LEU A 373 11.67 9.40 7.67
CA LEU A 373 11.86 10.81 8.03
C LEU A 373 12.99 11.44 7.21
N PRO A 374 12.96 12.75 6.97
CA PRO A 374 14.10 13.48 6.43
C PRO A 374 15.33 13.30 7.30
N GLN A 375 16.50 13.05 6.69
CA GLN A 375 17.76 12.82 7.39
C GLN A 375 18.13 13.97 8.34
N GLY A 376 17.71 15.19 8.06
CA GLY A 376 17.93 16.35 8.91
C GLY A 376 17.42 16.17 10.34
N ARG A 377 16.35 15.37 10.57
CA ARG A 377 15.81 15.11 11.92
C ARG A 377 16.79 14.38 12.81
N PHE A 378 17.73 13.65 12.23
CA PHE A 378 18.72 12.86 12.97
C PHE A 378 20.01 13.63 13.27
N ASN A 379 20.41 14.59 12.42
CA ASN A 379 21.73 15.22 12.51
C ASN A 379 21.71 16.74 12.74
N ASN A 380 20.59 17.45 12.50
CA ASN A 380 20.54 18.87 12.79
C ASN A 380 20.55 19.13 14.30
N SER A 381 21.36 20.08 14.74
CA SER A 381 21.42 20.49 16.16
C SER A 381 20.12 21.09 16.65
N SER A 382 19.40 21.86 15.78
CA SER A 382 18.09 22.44 16.09
C SER A 382 17.01 21.40 16.38
N ASP A 383 17.16 20.16 15.89
CA ASP A 383 16.19 19.09 16.03
C ASP A 383 16.50 18.15 17.22
N LYS A 384 17.44 18.56 18.09
CA LYS A 384 17.82 17.78 19.30
C LYS A 384 16.59 17.50 20.17
N TYR A 385 15.73 18.48 20.38
CA TYR A 385 14.51 18.32 21.21
C TYR A 385 13.57 17.22 20.70
N ILE A 386 13.55 16.95 19.37
CA ILE A 386 12.78 15.86 18.78
C ILE A 386 13.40 14.51 19.17
N ARG A 387 14.73 14.41 19.09
CA ARG A 387 15.44 13.18 19.46
C ARG A 387 15.33 12.89 20.95
N ASP A 388 15.42 13.92 21.80
CA ASP A 388 15.20 13.80 23.24
C ASP A 388 13.77 13.32 23.53
N PHE A 389 12.77 13.92 22.89
CA PHE A 389 11.36 13.51 23.00
C PHE A 389 11.12 12.02 22.67
N ILE A 390 11.80 11.51 21.62
CA ILE A 390 11.72 10.10 21.21
C ILE A 390 12.42 9.22 22.26
N ALA A 391 13.66 9.56 22.66
CA ALA A 391 14.47 8.75 23.57
C ALA A 391 13.84 8.63 24.97
N GLU A 392 13.16 9.69 25.46
CA GLU A 392 12.42 9.63 26.71
C GLU A 392 11.27 8.60 26.70
N ARG A 393 10.68 8.35 25.53
CA ARG A 393 9.47 7.52 25.38
C ARG A 393 9.74 6.14 24.81
N CYS A 394 10.88 5.96 24.16
CA CYS A 394 11.18 4.76 23.39
C CYS A 394 12.64 4.34 23.48
N ARG A 395 12.90 3.04 23.36
CA ARG A 395 14.18 2.50 22.93
C ARG A 395 14.33 2.75 21.43
N ILE A 396 15.40 3.40 21.03
CA ILE A 396 15.78 3.52 19.62
C ILE A 396 16.41 2.17 19.22
N LEU A 397 15.80 1.45 18.31
CA LEU A 397 16.26 0.13 17.86
C LEU A 397 17.27 0.26 16.74
N ALA A 398 16.92 1.06 15.72
CA ALA A 398 17.75 1.25 14.54
C ALA A 398 17.51 2.60 13.87
N VAL A 399 18.53 3.04 13.11
CA VAL A 399 18.41 4.11 12.11
C VAL A 399 19.05 3.59 10.82
N VAL A 400 18.25 3.50 9.75
CA VAL A 400 18.71 3.07 8.43
C VAL A 400 18.65 4.26 7.48
N GLY A 401 19.82 4.77 7.07
CA GLY A 401 19.91 5.81 6.04
C GLY A 401 19.60 5.24 4.66
N LEU A 402 18.70 5.88 3.92
CA LEU A 402 18.37 5.50 2.56
C LEU A 402 19.21 6.25 1.54
N HIS A 403 19.49 5.62 0.39
CA HIS A 403 20.21 6.29 -0.70
C HIS A 403 19.40 7.48 -1.24
N GLY A 404 20.07 8.56 -1.64
CA GLY A 404 19.41 9.79 -2.10
C GLY A 404 18.53 9.65 -3.35
N ASN A 405 18.65 8.53 -4.07
CA ASN A 405 17.84 8.25 -5.26
C ASN A 405 16.53 7.49 -4.97
N VAL A 406 16.33 6.99 -3.75
CA VAL A 406 15.18 6.14 -3.39
C VAL A 406 13.84 6.79 -3.75
N PHE A 407 13.68 8.08 -3.47
CA PHE A 407 12.44 8.82 -3.75
C PHE A 407 12.47 9.65 -5.03
N LYS A 408 13.49 9.48 -5.90
CA LYS A 408 13.48 10.10 -7.23
C LYS A 408 12.43 9.43 -8.13
N PRO A 409 11.86 10.16 -9.10
CA PRO A 409 12.13 11.56 -9.47
C PRO A 409 11.41 12.59 -8.58
N HIS A 410 10.60 12.17 -7.61
CA HIS A 410 9.68 13.05 -6.86
C HIS A 410 10.42 14.01 -5.91
N THR A 411 11.47 13.55 -5.24
CA THR A 411 12.29 14.39 -4.35
C THR A 411 13.74 13.92 -4.31
N GLY A 412 14.65 14.86 -4.11
CA GLY A 412 16.06 14.60 -3.79
C GLY A 412 16.37 14.65 -2.29
N THR A 413 15.33 14.75 -1.43
CA THR A 413 15.51 14.76 0.02
C THR A 413 16.08 13.43 0.48
N LYS A 414 17.25 13.46 1.13
CA LYS A 414 17.79 12.27 1.80
C LYS A 414 16.94 11.94 3.01
N THR A 415 16.59 10.67 3.12
CA THR A 415 15.73 10.15 4.18
C THR A 415 16.42 9.04 4.95
N SER A 416 15.90 8.78 6.14
CA SER A 416 16.27 7.62 6.95
C SER A 416 15.02 7.01 7.55
N VAL A 417 15.05 5.72 7.82
CA VAL A 417 13.99 5.05 8.56
C VAL A 417 14.40 4.94 10.03
N LEU A 418 13.53 5.43 10.91
CA LEU A 418 13.68 5.31 12.35
C LEU A 418 12.88 4.11 12.85
N PHE A 419 13.52 3.23 13.60
CA PHE A 419 12.91 2.09 14.25
C PHE A 419 12.99 2.25 15.76
N VAL A 420 11.84 2.21 16.44
CA VAL A 420 11.76 2.37 17.89
C VAL A 420 10.79 1.36 18.51
N GLN A 421 10.98 1.08 19.80
CA GLN A 421 10.00 0.36 20.62
C GLN A 421 9.69 1.20 21.86
N LYS A 422 8.40 1.43 22.13
CA LYS A 422 7.95 2.22 23.27
C LYS A 422 8.30 1.50 24.56
N TRP A 423 8.77 2.25 25.57
CA TRP A 423 9.11 1.68 26.86
C TRP A 423 7.91 0.97 27.51
N ASP A 424 8.19 -0.18 28.11
CA ASP A 424 7.22 -1.02 28.81
C ASP A 424 7.95 -1.94 29.78
N ASP A 425 7.44 -2.12 30.99
CA ASP A 425 8.11 -2.89 32.04
C ASP A 425 8.38 -4.37 31.69
N LYS A 426 7.58 -4.96 30.78
CA LYS A 426 7.68 -6.37 30.39
C LYS A 426 8.34 -6.55 29.03
N LEU A 427 7.85 -5.83 28.01
CA LEU A 427 8.27 -6.04 26.60
C LEU A 427 9.50 -5.22 26.22
N CYS A 428 9.70 -4.05 26.83
CA CYS A 428 10.83 -3.17 26.56
C CYS A 428 11.19 -2.35 27.81
N PRO A 429 11.81 -2.96 28.83
CA PRO A 429 12.18 -2.25 30.06
C PRO A 429 13.13 -1.09 29.78
N GLN A 430 12.89 0.05 30.45
CA GLN A 430 13.72 1.22 30.26
C GLN A 430 15.17 0.97 30.70
N LYS A 431 16.11 1.38 29.86
CA LYS A 431 17.55 1.26 30.10
C LYS A 431 18.20 2.61 29.82
N GLU A 432 19.22 2.95 30.61
CA GLU A 432 20.00 4.18 30.40
C GLU A 432 20.97 4.04 29.22
N ASP A 433 21.54 2.86 29.04
CA ASP A 433 22.47 2.53 27.97
C ASP A 433 22.06 1.25 27.25
N TYR A 434 22.09 1.30 25.93
CA TYR A 434 21.73 0.16 25.07
C TYR A 434 22.32 0.36 23.65
N PRO A 435 22.66 -0.73 22.95
CA PRO A 435 23.12 -0.62 21.58
C PRO A 435 22.01 -0.23 20.62
N ILE A 436 22.37 0.59 19.62
CA ILE A 436 21.50 1.01 18.52
C ILE A 436 22.12 0.50 17.22
N PHE A 437 21.30 -0.11 16.37
CA PHE A 437 21.73 -0.56 15.05
C PHE A 437 21.77 0.62 14.07
N PHE A 438 22.89 0.84 13.41
CA PHE A 438 23.06 1.85 12.36
C PHE A 438 23.47 1.19 11.06
N ALA A 439 22.77 1.52 9.98
CA ALA A 439 23.12 1.11 8.63
C ALA A 439 22.82 2.22 7.62
N THR A 440 23.46 2.13 6.46
CA THR A 440 23.21 3.05 5.34
C THR A 440 23.17 2.25 4.05
N MET A 441 22.09 2.40 3.30
CA MET A 441 21.93 1.84 1.98
C MET A 441 22.98 2.42 1.03
N GLN A 442 23.81 1.56 0.45
CA GLN A 442 24.90 1.94 -0.46
C GLN A 442 24.49 1.87 -1.93
N LYS A 443 23.71 0.86 -2.29
CA LYS A 443 23.24 0.67 -3.66
C LYS A 443 22.10 1.64 -3.98
N PRO A 444 22.13 2.32 -5.14
CA PRO A 444 21.21 3.43 -5.41
C PRO A 444 19.77 3.03 -5.71
N SER A 445 19.49 1.78 -6.10
CA SER A 445 18.17 1.26 -6.56
C SER A 445 17.56 1.97 -7.76
N LYS A 446 17.84 3.24 -7.93
CA LYS A 446 17.41 4.08 -9.05
C LYS A 446 18.58 4.94 -9.51
N ASP A 447 18.58 5.29 -10.78
CA ASP A 447 19.53 6.25 -11.34
C ASP A 447 19.16 7.70 -10.98
N ASN A 448 19.89 8.66 -11.53
CA ASN A 448 19.66 10.08 -11.25
C ASN A 448 18.36 10.62 -11.85
N SER A 449 17.78 9.96 -12.85
CA SER A 449 16.48 10.30 -13.47
C SER A 449 15.30 9.70 -12.69
N GLY A 450 15.56 8.71 -11.84
CA GLY A 450 14.53 7.98 -11.07
C GLY A 450 14.13 6.64 -11.69
N GLU A 451 14.80 6.20 -12.76
CA GLU A 451 14.58 4.88 -13.35
C GLU A 451 15.21 3.79 -12.49
N LYS A 452 14.51 2.65 -12.35
CA LYS A 452 14.94 1.51 -11.53
C LYS A 452 16.20 0.87 -12.12
N ILE A 453 17.17 0.56 -11.28
CA ILE A 453 18.35 -0.26 -11.62
C ILE A 453 18.05 -1.70 -11.20
N TYR A 454 18.29 -2.65 -12.09
CA TYR A 454 17.99 -4.05 -11.85
C TYR A 454 19.26 -4.89 -11.68
N VAL A 455 19.16 -5.92 -10.83
CA VAL A 455 20.22 -6.91 -10.65
C VAL A 455 20.36 -7.74 -11.94
N LYS A 456 21.60 -7.97 -12.36
CA LYS A 456 21.92 -8.78 -13.55
C LYS A 456 22.74 -10.01 -13.16
N ASP A 457 22.50 -11.09 -13.86
CA ASP A 457 23.30 -12.32 -13.77
C ASP A 457 24.68 -12.17 -14.47
N GLY A 458 25.49 -13.22 -14.42
CA GLY A 458 26.81 -13.27 -15.07
C GLY A 458 26.78 -13.12 -16.60
N ASN A 459 25.63 -13.28 -17.24
CA ASN A 459 25.42 -13.12 -18.68
C ASN A 459 24.87 -11.73 -19.05
N GLY A 460 24.58 -10.89 -18.04
CA GLY A 460 24.00 -9.56 -18.23
C GLY A 460 22.49 -9.52 -18.34
N GLU A 461 21.80 -10.66 -18.15
CA GLU A 461 20.33 -10.74 -18.08
C GLU A 461 19.81 -10.30 -16.73
N ILE A 462 18.65 -9.62 -16.72
CA ILE A 462 18.01 -9.15 -15.47
C ILE A 462 17.50 -10.35 -14.68
N LEU A 463 17.85 -10.43 -13.41
CA LEU A 463 17.34 -11.46 -12.49
C LEU A 463 15.87 -11.23 -12.18
N LEU A 464 15.15 -12.34 -12.10
CA LEU A 464 13.75 -12.39 -11.68
C LEU A 464 13.64 -13.04 -10.30
N ASP A 465 12.71 -12.56 -9.49
CA ASP A 465 12.34 -13.21 -8.23
C ASP A 465 11.46 -14.46 -8.47
N HIS A 466 11.04 -15.11 -7.40
CA HIS A 466 10.18 -16.31 -7.47
C HIS A 466 8.79 -16.04 -8.10
N HIS A 467 8.40 -14.78 -8.22
CA HIS A 467 7.14 -14.34 -8.84
C HIS A 467 7.33 -13.84 -10.27
N ASN A 468 8.53 -14.01 -10.86
CA ASN A 468 8.93 -13.51 -12.19
C ASN A 468 8.97 -11.97 -12.28
N HIS A 469 9.26 -11.26 -11.20
CA HIS A 469 9.50 -9.81 -11.24
C HIS A 469 10.99 -9.50 -11.28
N PHE A 470 11.31 -8.38 -11.93
CA PHE A 470 12.67 -7.86 -11.95
C PHE A 470 13.15 -7.45 -10.57
N ILE A 471 14.25 -8.05 -10.12
CA ILE A 471 14.88 -7.70 -8.86
C ILE A 471 15.55 -6.33 -8.97
N VAL A 472 15.07 -5.35 -8.20
CA VAL A 472 15.69 -4.03 -8.11
C VAL A 472 17.01 -4.14 -7.34
N GLU A 473 18.05 -3.47 -7.82
CA GLU A 473 19.36 -3.48 -7.16
C GLU A 473 19.33 -2.66 -5.87
N HIS A 474 19.50 -3.33 -4.73
CA HIS A 474 19.65 -2.70 -3.42
C HIS A 474 20.33 -3.64 -2.43
N ASP A 475 20.71 -3.13 -1.26
CA ASP A 475 21.35 -3.85 -0.16
C ASP A 475 20.50 -3.84 1.13
N LEU A 476 19.18 -3.66 1.00
CA LEU A 476 18.29 -3.62 2.14
C LEU A 476 17.93 -5.01 2.68
N TYR A 477 17.85 -6.02 1.81
CA TYR A 477 17.60 -7.43 2.16
C TYR A 477 17.97 -8.38 0.99
N ASN A 478 17.96 -9.69 1.24
CA ASN A 478 18.53 -10.71 0.35
C ASN A 478 17.58 -11.35 -0.67
N HIS A 479 16.37 -10.82 -0.89
CA HIS A 479 15.37 -11.38 -1.82
C HIS A 479 15.14 -12.90 -1.68
N ASP A 480 14.87 -13.36 -0.45
CA ASP A 480 14.66 -14.77 -0.11
C ASP A 480 15.85 -15.68 -0.51
N GLY A 481 17.06 -15.17 -0.38
CA GLY A 481 18.32 -15.88 -0.65
C GLY A 481 18.83 -15.75 -2.09
N MET A 482 18.15 -15.01 -2.97
CA MET A 482 18.58 -14.82 -4.35
C MET A 482 19.70 -13.77 -4.51
N THR A 483 19.86 -12.89 -3.54
CA THR A 483 20.93 -11.90 -3.47
C THR A 483 21.73 -12.07 -2.16
N GLN A 484 22.78 -11.28 -1.97
CA GLN A 484 23.52 -11.30 -0.72
C GLN A 484 22.67 -10.79 0.45
N ASP A 485 22.97 -11.25 1.67
CA ASP A 485 22.38 -10.71 2.90
C ASP A 485 22.57 -9.20 2.97
N GLY A 486 21.53 -8.53 3.46
CA GLY A 486 21.47 -7.09 3.54
C GLY A 486 21.23 -6.56 4.95
N ILE A 487 20.78 -5.32 5.01
CA ILE A 487 20.56 -4.58 6.26
C ILE A 487 19.51 -5.27 7.15
N ALA A 488 18.43 -5.79 6.56
CA ALA A 488 17.37 -6.42 7.35
C ALA A 488 17.84 -7.71 8.03
N GLU A 489 18.61 -8.55 7.34
CA GLU A 489 19.15 -9.78 7.90
C GLU A 489 20.13 -9.48 9.06
N ALA A 490 21.02 -8.51 8.86
CA ALA A 490 21.93 -8.05 9.91
C ALA A 490 21.19 -7.48 11.13
N PHE A 491 20.07 -6.76 10.89
CA PHE A 491 19.23 -6.28 12.00
C PHE A 491 18.54 -7.44 12.73
N VAL A 492 18.04 -8.45 12.02
CA VAL A 492 17.40 -9.63 12.64
C VAL A 492 18.39 -10.35 13.58
N GLU A 493 19.64 -10.51 13.18
CA GLU A 493 20.69 -11.09 14.04
C GLU A 493 20.95 -10.19 15.27
N PHE A 494 21.07 -8.88 15.06
CA PHE A 494 21.18 -7.91 16.15
C PHE A 494 20.00 -8.00 17.11
N ALA A 495 18.76 -8.04 16.59
CA ALA A 495 17.53 -8.09 17.37
C ALA A 495 17.45 -9.36 18.25
N LYS A 496 17.82 -10.52 17.69
CA LYS A 496 17.91 -11.78 18.43
C LYS A 496 18.99 -11.73 19.52
N LYS A 497 20.17 -11.19 19.23
CA LYS A 497 21.25 -11.01 20.20
C LYS A 497 20.85 -10.08 21.34
N GLU A 498 20.13 -9.00 21.05
CA GLU A 498 19.63 -8.05 22.03
C GLU A 498 18.36 -8.52 22.76
N GLY A 499 17.79 -9.66 22.37
CA GLY A 499 16.59 -10.22 22.97
C GLY A 499 15.36 -9.33 22.81
N LEU A 500 15.20 -8.69 21.63
CA LEU A 500 14.02 -7.87 21.35
C LEU A 500 12.76 -8.74 21.39
N SER A 501 11.73 -8.29 22.11
CA SER A 501 10.54 -9.10 22.43
C SER A 501 9.76 -9.62 21.22
N PHE A 502 9.87 -8.98 20.09
CA PHE A 502 9.18 -9.37 18.84
C PHE A 502 10.02 -10.27 17.92
N PHE A 503 11.17 -10.76 18.40
CA PHE A 503 12.03 -11.79 17.80
C PHE A 503 12.28 -12.99 18.72
N GLN A 504 11.57 -13.05 19.85
CA GLN A 504 11.66 -14.17 20.80
C GLN A 504 10.70 -15.30 20.42
#